data_2f5466f2cadeea5195c1438f23298a84
#
_entry.id   2f5466f2cadeea5195c1438f23298a84
#
_cell.length_a   1.000
_cell.length_b   1.000
_cell.length_c   1.000
_cell.angle_alpha   90.00
_cell.angle_beta   90.00
_cell.angle_gamma   90.00
#
_symmetry.space_group_name_H-M   'P 1'
#
loop_
_entity.id
_entity.type
_entity.pdbx_description
1 polymer ?
#
loop_
_entity_poly.entity_id
_entity_poly.type
_entity_poly.pdbx_seq_one_letter_code
_entity_poly.pdbx_strand_id
1 'polypeptide(L)'
;MEQQNYINSVNLNQNTDFPYLVLNIVNDNSYPRNPGFQVMHWHEDLQFIYVLSGEIEVVTLETVVSLHPGEGVFINKNVVHLVRKKNLCHYNSFVFPDYFLKFYFGSPAGNTVGQVTENNNFPIFHIKGQKENRNVLDALKKLTDLEQEKTQLYVYEVLTTLCTLWLELCRVVTLPQALSPKNVVEERMTIFLRYIEQHFSESISLDTLAESAHVSKSECL
;
A
#
# COMPACT_ATOMS: atom_id res chain seq x y z
N MET A 1 -27.05 3.62 -4.87
CA MET A 1 -25.72 3.77 -4.25
C MET A 1 -25.20 2.35 -4.08
N GLU A 2 -24.18 1.97 -4.86
CA GLU A 2 -23.53 0.68 -4.67
C GLU A 2 -22.87 0.68 -3.30
N GLN A 3 -23.14 -0.31 -2.49
CA GLN A 3 -22.44 -0.55 -1.23
C GLN A 3 -20.97 -0.83 -1.58
N GLN A 4 -20.09 0.14 -1.33
CA GLN A 4 -18.65 -0.10 -1.42
C GLN A 4 -18.26 -1.00 -0.24
N ASN A 5 -18.00 -2.26 -0.52
CA ASN A 5 -17.47 -3.20 0.47
C ASN A 5 -15.98 -2.92 0.64
N TYR A 6 -15.56 -2.50 1.83
CA TYR A 6 -14.16 -2.40 2.22
C TYR A 6 -13.68 -3.72 2.78
N ILE A 7 -12.49 -4.15 2.40
CA ILE A 7 -11.89 -5.41 2.86
C ILE A 7 -10.50 -5.11 3.42
N ASN A 8 -10.15 -5.71 4.57
CA ASN A 8 -8.77 -5.82 4.98
C ASN A 8 -8.09 -6.87 4.09
N SER A 9 -7.13 -6.44 3.30
CA SER A 9 -6.39 -7.32 2.38
C SER A 9 -5.12 -7.81 3.07
N VAL A 10 -5.21 -8.95 3.72
CA VAL A 10 -4.07 -9.57 4.37
C VAL A 10 -3.06 -10.02 3.32
N ASN A 11 -1.78 -9.75 3.57
CA ASN A 11 -0.68 -10.26 2.77
C ASN A 11 -0.71 -11.80 2.77
N LEU A 12 -0.85 -12.42 1.59
CA LEU A 12 -0.94 -13.88 1.45
C LEU A 12 0.30 -14.61 1.99
N ASN A 13 1.44 -13.93 2.08
CA ASN A 13 2.70 -14.45 2.60
C ASN A 13 2.95 -14.04 4.07
N GLN A 14 2.00 -13.42 4.76
CA GLN A 14 2.16 -12.88 6.12
C GLN A 14 2.70 -13.91 7.11
N ASN A 15 2.29 -15.18 6.99
CA ASN A 15 2.67 -16.26 7.88
C ASN A 15 3.79 -17.14 7.31
N THR A 16 4.54 -16.65 6.33
CA THR A 16 5.72 -17.34 5.78
C THR A 16 7.00 -16.78 6.36
N ASP A 17 8.12 -17.47 6.15
CA ASP A 17 9.44 -17.01 6.56
C ASP A 17 9.90 -15.75 5.81
N PHE A 18 9.24 -15.42 4.67
CA PHE A 18 9.52 -14.25 3.87
C PHE A 18 8.21 -13.57 3.41
N PRO A 19 7.62 -12.70 4.23
CA PRO A 19 6.34 -12.06 3.97
C PRO A 19 6.44 -10.93 2.93
N TYR A 20 7.06 -11.22 1.81
CA TYR A 20 7.09 -10.41 0.60
C TYR A 20 6.12 -11.01 -0.41
N LEU A 21 5.13 -10.25 -0.83
CA LEU A 21 4.11 -10.65 -1.77
C LEU A 21 4.22 -9.83 -3.04
N VAL A 22 4.33 -10.51 -4.17
CA VAL A 22 4.18 -9.87 -5.49
C VAL A 22 2.92 -10.38 -6.14
N LEU A 23 2.02 -9.45 -6.46
CA LEU A 23 0.88 -9.73 -7.30
C LEU A 23 1.21 -9.26 -8.72
N ASN A 24 1.29 -10.20 -9.64
CA ASN A 24 1.33 -9.92 -11.07
C ASN A 24 -0.11 -9.82 -11.57
N ILE A 25 -0.53 -8.63 -11.99
CA ILE A 25 -1.90 -8.38 -12.42
C ILE A 25 -1.94 -8.17 -13.92
N VAL A 26 -2.71 -9.02 -14.60
CA VAL A 26 -3.00 -8.93 -16.03
C VAL A 26 -4.50 -8.75 -16.21
N ASN A 27 -4.92 -7.54 -16.54
CA ASN A 27 -6.33 -7.13 -16.67
C ASN A 27 -7.12 -7.35 -15.36
N ASP A 28 -8.00 -8.34 -15.32
CA ASP A 28 -8.86 -8.66 -14.17
C ASP A 28 -8.34 -9.84 -13.34
N ASN A 29 -7.14 -10.33 -13.65
CA ASN A 29 -6.57 -11.51 -13.00
C ASN A 29 -5.31 -11.14 -12.21
N SER A 30 -5.23 -11.60 -10.96
CA SER A 30 -4.03 -11.52 -10.13
C SER A 30 -3.36 -12.89 -10.01
N TYR A 31 -2.04 -12.90 -10.01
CA TYR A 31 -1.20 -14.08 -9.80
C TYR A 31 -0.16 -13.75 -8.72
N PRO A 32 -0.20 -14.41 -7.52
CA PRO A 32 -1.23 -15.36 -7.08
C PRO A 32 -2.62 -14.71 -6.97
N ARG A 33 -3.66 -15.55 -6.98
CA ARG A 33 -5.04 -15.08 -6.88
C ARG A 33 -5.27 -14.38 -5.54
N ASN A 34 -5.65 -13.12 -5.60
CA ASN A 34 -6.02 -12.31 -4.44
C ASN A 34 -7.38 -11.64 -4.69
N PRO A 35 -8.48 -12.12 -4.08
CA PRO A 35 -9.80 -11.54 -4.30
C PRO A 35 -9.93 -10.08 -3.85
N GLY A 36 -9.11 -9.64 -2.89
CA GLY A 36 -9.17 -8.30 -2.32
C GLY A 36 -8.68 -7.20 -3.25
N PHE A 37 -7.91 -7.51 -4.31
CA PHE A 37 -7.33 -6.46 -5.14
C PHE A 37 -8.35 -5.69 -6.02
N GLN A 38 -9.53 -6.24 -6.23
CA GLN A 38 -10.58 -5.64 -7.08
C GLN A 38 -11.60 -4.78 -6.31
N VAL A 39 -11.47 -4.67 -5.01
CA VAL A 39 -12.38 -3.89 -4.15
C VAL A 39 -11.59 -2.87 -3.35
N MET A 40 -12.29 -1.86 -2.82
CA MET A 40 -11.66 -0.96 -1.85
C MET A 40 -11.17 -1.78 -0.67
N HIS A 41 -9.87 -1.65 -0.36
CA HIS A 41 -9.22 -2.40 0.70
C HIS A 41 -8.13 -1.57 1.38
N TRP A 42 -7.62 -2.09 2.47
CA TRP A 42 -6.47 -1.55 3.20
C TRP A 42 -5.63 -2.70 3.74
N HIS A 43 -4.40 -2.44 4.09
CA HIS A 43 -3.47 -3.39 4.72
C HIS A 43 -2.42 -2.66 5.55
N GLU A 44 -1.77 -3.37 6.48
CA GLU A 44 -0.73 -2.83 7.34
C GLU A 44 0.66 -2.79 6.67
N ASP A 45 0.80 -3.46 5.54
CA ASP A 45 2.04 -3.50 4.76
C ASP A 45 2.21 -2.24 3.90
N LEU A 46 3.45 -1.97 3.51
CA LEU A 46 3.78 -1.00 2.46
C LEU A 46 3.50 -1.63 1.10
N GLN A 47 3.06 -0.81 0.14
CA GLN A 47 2.83 -1.27 -1.22
C GLN A 47 3.51 -0.35 -2.23
N PHE A 48 4.14 -0.97 -3.23
CA PHE A 48 4.55 -0.29 -4.45
C PHE A 48 3.89 -0.96 -5.65
N ILE A 49 3.48 -0.15 -6.62
CA ILE A 49 2.95 -0.64 -7.89
C ILE A 49 3.85 -0.12 -9.01
N TYR A 50 4.10 -0.96 -10.02
CA TYR A 50 4.83 -0.61 -11.23
C TYR A 50 4.06 -1.07 -12.46
N VAL A 51 3.76 -0.15 -13.37
CA VAL A 51 2.97 -0.41 -14.58
C VAL A 51 3.88 -0.84 -15.71
N LEU A 52 3.62 -2.03 -16.26
CA LEU A 52 4.36 -2.61 -17.39
C LEU A 52 3.71 -2.25 -18.73
N SER A 53 2.38 -2.29 -18.79
CA SER A 53 1.61 -1.88 -19.98
C SER A 53 0.20 -1.45 -19.63
N GLY A 54 -0.43 -0.69 -20.52
CA GLY A 54 -1.78 -0.17 -20.33
C GLY A 54 -1.86 0.97 -19.32
N GLU A 55 -3.04 1.23 -18.79
CA GLU A 55 -3.30 2.35 -17.88
C GLU A 55 -4.17 1.88 -16.72
N ILE A 56 -3.80 2.27 -15.51
CA ILE A 56 -4.53 2.00 -14.27
C ILE A 56 -4.78 3.28 -13.50
N GLU A 57 -5.73 3.23 -12.58
CA GLU A 57 -5.97 4.28 -11.59
C GLU A 57 -5.86 3.71 -10.19
N VAL A 58 -5.14 4.42 -9.33
CA VAL A 58 -5.16 4.21 -7.88
C VAL A 58 -6.12 5.23 -7.29
N VAL A 59 -7.17 4.72 -6.66
CA VAL A 59 -8.25 5.51 -6.05
C VAL A 59 -8.11 5.39 -4.55
N THR A 60 -8.01 6.49 -3.85
CA THR A 60 -8.13 6.58 -2.39
C THR A 60 -9.42 7.29 -2.01
N LEU A 61 -9.67 7.52 -0.72
CA LEU A 61 -10.84 8.29 -0.27
C LEU A 61 -10.79 9.76 -0.73
N GLU A 62 -9.59 10.30 -0.97
CA GLU A 62 -9.39 11.72 -1.24
C GLU A 62 -8.92 12.02 -2.68
N THR A 63 -8.26 11.06 -3.31
CA THR A 63 -7.59 11.32 -4.60
C THR A 63 -7.66 10.15 -5.55
N VAL A 64 -7.50 10.47 -6.84
CA VAL A 64 -7.36 9.50 -7.92
C VAL A 64 -6.08 9.82 -8.69
N VAL A 65 -5.22 8.83 -8.84
CA VAL A 65 -3.96 8.94 -9.58
C VAL A 65 -3.98 7.97 -10.75
N SER A 66 -3.86 8.50 -11.97
CA SER A 66 -3.67 7.68 -13.18
C SER A 66 -2.19 7.38 -13.38
N LEU A 67 -1.88 6.10 -13.68
CA LEU A 67 -0.53 5.64 -13.96
C LEU A 67 -0.43 5.05 -15.37
N HIS A 68 0.68 5.38 -16.03
CA HIS A 68 1.05 4.94 -17.37
C HIS A 68 2.22 3.94 -17.35
N PRO A 69 2.51 3.25 -18.47
CA PRO A 69 3.64 2.33 -18.55
C PRO A 69 4.96 3.00 -18.15
N GLY A 70 5.73 2.32 -17.30
CA GLY A 70 6.99 2.82 -16.76
C GLY A 70 6.83 3.77 -15.57
N GLU A 71 5.61 4.03 -15.11
CA GLU A 71 5.33 4.78 -13.88
C GLU A 71 5.02 3.83 -12.72
N GLY A 72 5.13 4.37 -11.50
CA GLY A 72 4.78 3.65 -10.29
C GLY A 72 4.05 4.51 -9.28
N VAL A 73 3.62 3.88 -8.20
CA VAL A 73 3.06 4.55 -7.04
C VAL A 73 3.51 3.85 -5.76
N PHE A 74 3.82 4.63 -4.75
CA PHE A 74 3.92 4.17 -3.37
C PHE A 74 2.59 4.38 -2.68
N ILE A 75 2.13 3.37 -1.94
CA ILE A 75 0.94 3.42 -1.08
C ILE A 75 1.39 3.08 0.33
N ASN A 76 1.11 3.99 1.26
CA ASN A 76 1.49 3.83 2.65
C ASN A 76 0.61 2.79 3.35
N LYS A 77 1.05 2.31 4.51
CA LYS A 77 0.25 1.39 5.33
C LYS A 77 -1.06 2.04 5.79
N ASN A 78 -2.08 1.22 5.95
CA ASN A 78 -3.42 1.62 6.42
C ASN A 78 -4.17 2.61 5.51
N VAL A 79 -3.72 2.83 4.29
CA VAL A 79 -4.43 3.65 3.31
C VAL A 79 -5.53 2.83 2.66
N VAL A 80 -6.77 3.32 2.73
CA VAL A 80 -7.91 2.73 2.01
C VAL A 80 -7.78 3.07 0.54
N HIS A 81 -7.66 2.05 -0.32
CA HIS A 81 -7.43 2.25 -1.74
C HIS A 81 -8.03 1.14 -2.61
N LEU A 82 -8.15 1.43 -3.89
CA LEU A 82 -8.53 0.51 -4.95
C LEU A 82 -7.65 0.78 -6.17
N VAL A 83 -7.16 -0.29 -6.79
CA VAL A 83 -6.51 -0.21 -8.09
C VAL A 83 -7.48 -0.71 -9.15
N ARG A 84 -7.85 0.15 -10.08
CA ARG A 84 -8.76 -0.20 -11.19
C ARG A 84 -8.09 0.01 -12.54
N LYS A 85 -8.37 -0.88 -13.49
CA LYS A 85 -7.92 -0.72 -14.87
C LYS A 85 -8.75 0.36 -15.58
N LYS A 86 -8.11 1.12 -16.45
CA LYS A 86 -8.79 2.00 -17.45
C LYS A 86 -8.92 1.31 -18.80
N ASN A 87 -7.92 0.49 -19.15
CA ASN A 87 -7.89 -0.32 -20.37
C ASN A 87 -7.19 -1.65 -20.08
N LEU A 88 -6.85 -2.42 -21.12
CA LEU A 88 -6.01 -3.61 -20.93
C LEU A 88 -4.70 -3.21 -20.27
N CYS A 89 -4.36 -3.85 -19.16
CA CYS A 89 -3.21 -3.47 -18.36
C CYS A 89 -2.42 -4.67 -17.83
N HIS A 90 -1.15 -4.42 -17.57
CA HIS A 90 -0.25 -5.33 -16.87
C HIS A 90 0.58 -4.52 -15.88
N TYR A 91 0.53 -4.88 -14.60
CA TYR A 91 1.31 -4.25 -13.56
C TYR A 91 1.67 -5.23 -12.46
N ASN A 92 2.74 -4.93 -11.74
CA ASN A 92 3.13 -5.64 -10.53
C ASN A 92 2.82 -4.79 -9.30
N SER A 93 2.34 -5.46 -8.26
CA SER A 93 2.13 -4.89 -6.94
C SER A 93 3.03 -5.61 -5.95
N PHE A 94 3.93 -4.87 -5.30
CA PHE A 94 4.91 -5.36 -4.32
C PHE A 94 4.42 -4.96 -2.93
N VAL A 95 4.09 -5.94 -2.10
CA VAL A 95 3.54 -5.75 -0.76
C VAL A 95 4.49 -6.38 0.26
N PHE A 96 4.90 -5.61 1.27
CA PHE A 96 5.85 -6.08 2.27
C PHE A 96 5.77 -5.27 3.57
N PRO A 97 6.09 -5.87 4.72
CA PRO A 97 6.06 -5.19 6.00
C PRO A 97 7.18 -4.17 6.14
N ASP A 98 6.89 -3.08 6.83
CA ASP A 98 7.83 -1.97 7.04
C ASP A 98 9.09 -2.36 7.82
N TYR A 99 9.05 -3.45 8.59
CA TYR A 99 10.21 -3.91 9.35
C TYR A 99 11.36 -4.43 8.45
N PHE A 100 11.11 -4.77 7.20
CA PHE A 100 12.19 -5.08 6.24
C PHE A 100 13.15 -3.91 6.06
N LEU A 101 12.65 -2.69 6.25
CA LEU A 101 13.41 -1.45 6.09
C LEU A 101 14.04 -0.97 7.40
N LYS A 102 13.65 -1.57 8.54
CA LYS A 102 14.13 -1.19 9.88
C LYS A 102 15.39 -1.93 10.30
N PHE A 103 15.73 -3.04 9.61
CA PHE A 103 16.87 -3.92 9.79
C PHE A 103 16.88 -4.71 11.11
N TYR A 104 16.77 -4.04 12.26
CA TYR A 104 16.75 -4.66 13.58
C TYR A 104 16.04 -3.77 14.60
N PHE A 105 15.62 -4.35 15.70
CA PHE A 105 14.95 -3.62 16.78
C PHE A 105 15.88 -2.54 17.36
N GLY A 106 15.39 -1.29 17.46
CA GLY A 106 16.17 -0.14 17.93
C GLY A 106 17.11 0.46 16.87
N SER A 107 17.06 0.00 15.62
CA SER A 107 17.83 0.59 14.53
C SER A 107 17.46 2.06 14.30
N PRO A 108 18.47 2.96 14.09
CA PRO A 108 18.20 4.35 13.70
C PRO A 108 17.36 4.47 12.41
N ALA A 109 17.43 3.47 11.51
CA ALA A 109 16.61 3.44 10.31
C ALA A 109 15.10 3.40 10.64
N GLY A 110 14.72 2.84 11.80
CA GLY A 110 13.34 2.82 12.26
C GLY A 110 12.71 4.22 12.37
N ASN A 111 13.48 5.22 12.78
CA ASN A 111 13.01 6.61 12.85
C ASN A 111 12.71 7.18 11.46
N THR A 112 13.58 6.92 10.48
CA THR A 112 13.38 7.38 9.10
C THR A 112 12.17 6.68 8.47
N VAL A 113 12.02 5.39 8.71
CA VAL A 113 10.85 4.64 8.25
C VAL A 113 9.58 5.20 8.88
N GLY A 114 9.57 5.40 10.21
CA GLY A 114 8.43 5.95 10.95
C GLY A 114 8.01 7.35 10.47
N GLN A 115 8.94 8.23 10.14
CA GLN A 115 8.64 9.55 9.59
C GLN A 115 7.77 9.51 8.32
N VAL A 116 7.93 8.47 7.51
CA VAL A 116 7.13 8.26 6.30
C VAL A 116 5.86 7.46 6.63
N THR A 117 6.02 6.32 7.30
CA THR A 117 4.94 5.33 7.46
C THR A 117 3.88 5.74 8.48
N GLU A 118 4.21 6.64 9.40
CA GLU A 118 3.30 7.19 10.41
C GLU A 118 2.76 8.57 10.02
N ASN A 119 3.13 9.07 8.84
CA ASN A 119 2.68 10.36 8.34
C ASN A 119 1.37 10.19 7.57
N ASN A 120 0.24 10.46 8.22
CA ASN A 120 -1.09 10.39 7.62
C ASN A 120 -1.30 11.40 6.47
N ASN A 121 -0.47 12.45 6.38
CA ASN A 121 -0.50 13.41 5.28
C ASN A 121 0.30 12.93 4.06
N PHE A 122 0.82 11.72 4.12
CA PHE A 122 1.56 11.08 3.03
C PHE A 122 0.98 9.69 2.70
N PRO A 123 -0.30 9.64 2.27
CA PRO A 123 -0.97 8.36 2.02
C PRO A 123 -0.42 7.67 0.76
N ILE A 124 -0.21 8.43 -0.31
CA ILE A 124 0.31 7.90 -1.59
C ILE A 124 1.32 8.86 -2.20
N PHE A 125 2.21 8.34 -3.05
CA PHE A 125 3.14 9.13 -3.84
C PHE A 125 3.24 8.62 -5.27
N HIS A 126 2.87 9.44 -6.25
CA HIS A 126 2.96 9.12 -7.68
C HIS A 126 4.40 9.24 -8.16
N ILE A 127 4.99 8.13 -8.56
CA ILE A 127 6.35 8.03 -9.09
C ILE A 127 6.28 8.15 -10.61
N LYS A 128 6.26 9.41 -11.07
CA LYS A 128 6.15 9.73 -12.51
C LYS A 128 7.45 9.41 -13.25
N GLY A 129 7.35 9.19 -14.58
CA GLY A 129 8.48 8.93 -15.47
C GLY A 129 9.41 10.14 -15.68
N GLN A 130 9.72 10.89 -14.62
CA GLN A 130 10.59 12.07 -14.62
C GLN A 130 12.02 11.69 -14.19
N LYS A 131 12.99 12.52 -14.54
CA LYS A 131 14.42 12.27 -14.26
C LYS A 131 14.71 12.06 -12.77
N GLU A 132 14.03 12.82 -11.92
CA GLU A 132 14.18 12.78 -10.47
C GLU A 132 13.79 11.43 -9.87
N ASN A 133 12.80 10.76 -10.46
CA ASN A 133 12.28 9.48 -10.01
C ASN A 133 12.97 8.27 -10.64
N ARG A 134 13.94 8.49 -11.52
CA ARG A 134 14.55 7.42 -12.33
C ARG A 134 15.06 6.26 -11.48
N ASN A 135 15.83 6.56 -10.43
CA ASN A 135 16.41 5.52 -9.58
C ASN A 135 15.32 4.69 -8.85
N VAL A 136 14.21 5.34 -8.46
CA VAL A 136 13.06 4.66 -7.85
C VAL A 136 12.41 3.71 -8.86
N LEU A 137 12.20 4.17 -10.11
CA LEU A 137 11.61 3.37 -11.18
C LEU A 137 12.55 2.23 -11.61
N ASP A 138 13.85 2.46 -11.66
CA ASP A 138 14.85 1.42 -11.97
C ASP A 138 14.85 0.33 -10.90
N ALA A 139 14.67 0.68 -9.61
CA ALA A 139 14.54 -0.30 -8.54
C ALA A 139 13.23 -1.10 -8.65
N LEU A 140 12.09 -0.47 -8.99
CA LEU A 140 10.81 -1.16 -9.23
C LEU A 140 10.91 -2.11 -10.42
N LYS A 141 11.57 -1.68 -11.50
CA LYS A 141 11.84 -2.55 -12.64
C LYS A 141 12.71 -3.74 -12.23
N LYS A 142 13.77 -3.51 -11.44
CA LYS A 142 14.61 -4.60 -10.93
C LYS A 142 13.83 -5.60 -10.09
N LEU A 143 12.91 -5.16 -9.22
CA LEU A 143 12.02 -6.07 -8.48
C LEU A 143 11.17 -6.91 -9.45
N THR A 144 10.66 -6.31 -10.53
CA THR A 144 9.91 -7.04 -11.57
C THR A 144 10.78 -8.11 -12.25
N ASP A 145 12.02 -7.79 -12.58
CA ASP A 145 12.94 -8.73 -13.24
C ASP A 145 13.30 -9.90 -12.29
N LEU A 146 13.50 -9.64 -10.99
CA LEU A 146 13.78 -10.65 -9.97
C LEU A 146 12.65 -11.68 -9.81
N GLU A 147 11.40 -11.29 -10.05
CA GLU A 147 10.26 -12.23 -9.99
C GLU A 147 10.29 -13.24 -11.15
N GLN A 148 10.91 -12.90 -12.25
CA GLN A 148 11.06 -13.78 -13.43
C GLN A 148 12.24 -14.74 -13.28
N GLU A 149 13.31 -14.28 -12.62
CA GLU A 149 14.57 -15.01 -12.47
C GLU A 149 14.93 -15.22 -10.99
N LYS A 150 14.15 -16.11 -10.31
CA LYS A 150 14.40 -16.42 -8.88
C LYS A 150 15.68 -17.24 -8.72
N THR A 151 16.77 -16.57 -8.35
CA THR A 151 18.07 -17.19 -8.07
C THR A 151 18.12 -17.80 -6.65
N GLN A 152 19.21 -18.47 -6.32
CA GLN A 152 19.46 -18.91 -4.92
C GLN A 152 19.63 -17.73 -3.95
N LEU A 153 19.99 -16.54 -4.47
CA LEU A 153 20.17 -15.32 -3.69
C LEU A 153 18.93 -14.40 -3.70
N TYR A 154 17.83 -14.87 -4.27
CA TYR A 154 16.60 -14.10 -4.48
C TYR A 154 16.19 -13.26 -3.26
N VAL A 155 16.18 -13.83 -2.05
CA VAL A 155 15.79 -13.11 -0.84
C VAL A 155 16.72 -11.91 -0.57
N TYR A 156 18.05 -12.10 -0.73
CA TYR A 156 19.01 -11.02 -0.58
C TYR A 156 18.87 -9.97 -1.66
N GLU A 157 18.64 -10.38 -2.91
CA GLU A 157 18.46 -9.48 -4.05
C GLU A 157 17.20 -8.64 -3.88
N VAL A 158 16.10 -9.24 -3.42
CA VAL A 158 14.86 -8.51 -3.11
C VAL A 158 15.10 -7.53 -1.95
N LEU A 159 15.62 -7.97 -0.80
CA LEU A 159 15.81 -7.11 0.37
C LEU A 159 16.75 -5.92 0.07
N THR A 160 17.85 -6.16 -0.62
CA THR A 160 18.77 -5.07 -1.02
C THR A 160 18.12 -4.11 -2.01
N THR A 161 17.28 -4.62 -2.93
CA THR A 161 16.55 -3.79 -3.87
C THR A 161 15.45 -2.99 -3.19
N LEU A 162 14.72 -3.56 -2.21
CA LEU A 162 13.73 -2.83 -1.39
C LEU A 162 14.39 -1.72 -0.58
N CYS A 163 15.56 -1.97 0.02
CA CYS A 163 16.32 -0.94 0.73
C CYS A 163 16.77 0.18 -0.20
N THR A 164 17.21 -0.17 -1.42
CA THR A 164 17.58 0.83 -2.44
C THR A 164 16.36 1.64 -2.89
N LEU A 165 15.25 0.97 -3.19
CA LEU A 165 13.97 1.59 -3.55
C LEU A 165 13.53 2.60 -2.49
N TRP A 166 13.58 2.20 -1.21
CA TRP A 166 13.22 3.05 -0.09
C TRP A 166 14.14 4.26 0.05
N LEU A 167 15.44 4.03 -0.03
CA LEU A 167 16.44 5.11 0.02
C LEU A 167 16.21 6.14 -1.08
N GLU A 168 15.99 5.69 -2.32
CA GLU A 168 15.75 6.59 -3.44
C GLU A 168 14.39 7.30 -3.32
N LEU A 169 13.35 6.63 -2.81
CA LEU A 169 12.08 7.27 -2.49
C LEU A 169 12.28 8.41 -1.47
N CYS A 170 12.98 8.15 -0.36
CA CYS A 170 13.25 9.15 0.67
C CYS A 170 14.06 10.37 0.15
N ARG A 171 14.83 10.20 -0.92
CA ARG A 171 15.59 11.30 -1.55
C ARG A 171 14.71 12.22 -2.40
N VAL A 172 13.67 11.70 -3.00
CA VAL A 172 12.79 12.45 -3.91
C VAL A 172 11.54 12.98 -3.24
N VAL A 173 11.16 12.39 -2.10
CA VAL A 173 9.98 12.79 -1.35
C VAL A 173 10.29 13.99 -0.47
N THR A 174 9.48 15.04 -0.60
CA THR A 174 9.39 16.09 0.41
C THR A 174 8.19 15.77 1.29
N LEU A 175 8.45 15.26 2.50
CA LEU A 175 7.38 14.97 3.43
C LEU A 175 6.66 16.26 3.84
N PRO A 176 5.32 16.31 3.74
CA PRO A 176 4.57 17.39 4.33
C PRO A 176 4.90 17.48 5.82
N GLN A 177 5.14 18.68 6.33
CA GLN A 177 5.29 18.85 7.77
C GLN A 177 4.02 18.35 8.46
N ALA A 178 4.19 17.65 9.59
CA ALA A 178 3.09 17.08 10.39
C ALA A 178 2.25 18.17 11.10
N LEU A 179 1.92 19.26 10.42
CA LEU A 179 1.16 20.41 10.93
C LEU A 179 -0.32 20.39 10.51
N SER A 180 -0.74 19.44 9.69
CA SER A 180 -2.17 19.25 9.45
C SER A 180 -2.74 18.36 10.56
N PRO A 181 -3.93 18.67 11.10
CA PRO A 181 -4.63 17.70 11.92
C PRO A 181 -4.69 16.39 11.12
N LYS A 182 -4.39 15.28 11.80
CA LYS A 182 -4.58 13.93 11.25
C LYS A 182 -5.84 13.94 10.42
N ASN A 183 -5.83 13.28 9.25
CA ASN A 183 -7.08 13.10 8.52
C ASN A 183 -8.00 12.25 9.40
N VAL A 184 -8.81 12.94 10.20
CA VAL A 184 -9.68 12.34 11.20
C VAL A 184 -10.62 11.31 10.56
N VAL A 185 -10.98 11.52 9.30
CA VAL A 185 -11.86 10.61 8.55
C VAL A 185 -11.15 9.30 8.24
N GLU A 186 -9.89 9.33 7.77
CA GLU A 186 -9.14 8.10 7.48
C GLU A 186 -8.79 7.31 8.75
N GLU A 187 -8.42 8.02 9.82
CA GLU A 187 -8.15 7.38 11.12
C GLU A 187 -9.40 6.70 11.67
N ARG A 188 -10.55 7.38 11.64
CA ARG A 188 -11.84 6.83 12.05
C ARG A 188 -12.25 5.65 11.18
N MET A 189 -12.11 5.75 9.87
CA MET A 189 -12.41 4.65 8.95
C MET A 189 -11.57 3.41 9.25
N THR A 190 -10.28 3.58 9.50
CA THR A 190 -9.39 2.47 9.87
C THR A 190 -9.81 1.82 11.19
N ILE A 191 -10.22 2.61 12.20
CA ILE A 191 -10.73 2.10 13.48
C ILE A 191 -12.03 1.30 13.26
N PHE A 192 -12.97 1.83 12.47
CA PHE A 192 -14.22 1.15 12.16
C PHE A 192 -13.99 -0.20 11.47
N LEU A 193 -13.11 -0.21 10.45
CA LEU A 193 -12.81 -1.43 9.71
C LEU A 193 -12.15 -2.50 10.60
N ARG A 194 -11.21 -2.11 11.46
CA ARG A 194 -10.61 -3.03 12.44
C ARG A 194 -11.63 -3.58 13.43
N TYR A 195 -12.53 -2.72 13.93
CA TYR A 195 -13.57 -3.15 14.85
C TYR A 195 -14.50 -4.17 14.19
N ILE A 196 -14.97 -3.89 12.97
CA ILE A 196 -15.82 -4.80 12.20
C ILE A 196 -15.09 -6.14 11.98
N GLU A 197 -13.82 -6.11 11.61
CA GLU A 197 -13.02 -7.32 11.37
C GLU A 197 -12.83 -8.17 12.62
N GLN A 198 -12.64 -7.55 13.78
CA GLN A 198 -12.49 -8.27 15.06
C GLN A 198 -13.80 -8.84 15.59
N HIS A 199 -14.95 -8.25 15.19
CA HIS A 199 -16.29 -8.57 15.71
C HIS A 199 -17.27 -9.02 14.61
N PHE A 200 -16.79 -9.41 13.41
CA PHE A 200 -17.65 -9.77 12.28
C PHE A 200 -18.61 -10.93 12.55
N SER A 201 -18.32 -11.78 13.53
CA SER A 201 -19.17 -12.89 13.96
C SER A 201 -20.25 -12.48 14.98
N GLU A 202 -20.24 -11.23 15.42
CA GLU A 202 -21.15 -10.67 16.42
C GLU A 202 -22.17 -9.70 15.77
N SER A 203 -23.19 -9.34 16.52
CA SER A 203 -24.11 -8.29 16.07
C SER A 203 -23.50 -6.92 16.34
N ILE A 204 -23.01 -6.25 15.30
CA ILE A 204 -22.43 -4.91 15.39
C ILE A 204 -23.55 -3.88 15.22
N SER A 205 -23.73 -3.02 16.22
CA SER A 205 -24.64 -1.88 16.15
C SER A 205 -23.90 -0.60 15.74
N LEU A 206 -24.63 0.40 15.25
CA LEU A 206 -24.06 1.71 14.97
C LEU A 206 -23.51 2.39 16.25
N ASP A 207 -24.09 2.08 17.42
CA ASP A 207 -23.60 2.58 18.72
C ASP A 207 -22.22 2.03 19.03
N THR A 208 -22.07 0.71 18.97
CA THR A 208 -20.77 0.05 19.27
C THR A 208 -19.70 0.46 18.28
N LEU A 209 -20.06 0.70 17.02
CA LEU A 209 -19.13 1.18 16.01
C LEU A 209 -18.69 2.62 16.30
N ALA A 210 -19.63 3.52 16.63
CA ALA A 210 -19.33 4.91 16.98
C ALA A 210 -18.45 5.00 18.25
N GLU A 211 -18.76 4.19 19.26
CA GLU A 211 -17.95 4.08 20.49
C GLU A 211 -16.52 3.63 20.21
N SER A 212 -16.30 2.72 19.28
CA SER A 212 -14.95 2.22 18.94
C SER A 212 -14.00 3.32 18.47
N ALA A 213 -14.52 4.35 17.82
CA ALA A 213 -13.75 5.50 17.35
C ALA A 213 -13.96 6.77 18.19
N HIS A 214 -14.64 6.67 19.33
CA HIS A 214 -14.97 7.80 20.22
C HIS A 214 -15.70 8.96 19.50
N VAL A 215 -16.66 8.62 18.64
CA VAL A 215 -17.45 9.58 17.86
C VAL A 215 -18.94 9.42 18.15
N SER A 216 -19.74 10.41 17.74
CA SER A 216 -21.19 10.31 17.77
C SER A 216 -21.73 9.45 16.61
N LYS A 217 -22.94 8.90 16.75
CA LYS A 217 -23.61 8.18 15.65
C LYS A 217 -23.74 9.00 14.38
N SER A 218 -23.97 10.31 14.50
CA SER A 218 -24.10 11.21 13.35
C SER A 218 -22.79 11.45 12.62
N GLU A 219 -21.65 11.25 13.28
CA GLU A 219 -20.31 11.31 12.65
C GLU A 219 -19.92 9.96 12.05
N CYS A 220 -20.65 8.88 12.35
CA CYS A 220 -20.46 7.54 11.82
C CYS A 220 -21.18 7.35 10.47
N LEU A 221 -22.16 8.21 10.17
CA LEU A 221 -23.00 8.18 8.98
C LEU A 221 -22.51 9.14 7.91
#